data_3d095c240e80b2e6fe167d3b2b16efbb
#
_entry.id   3d095c240e80b2e6fe167d3b2b16efbb
#
_cell.length_a   1.000
_cell.length_b   1.000
_cell.length_c   1.000
_cell.angle_alpha   90.00
_cell.angle_beta   90.00
_cell.angle_gamma   90.00
#
_symmetry.space_group_name_H-M   'P 1'
#
loop_
_entity.id
_entity.type
_entity.pdbx_description
1 polymer ?
#
loop_
_entity_poly.entity_id
_entity_poly.type
_entity_poly.pdbx_seq_one_letter_code
_entity_poly.pdbx_strand_id
1 'polypeptide(L)'
;MPKVLLYITAKIIWNFLFYNTDFHENRAHVHVGKRGTEELCKIWLEPEVEMAKQGDLTDKQVKEVLDIAKRYQTKLLYQWKQFKEGKT
;
A
#
# COMPACT_ATOMS: atom_id res chain seq x y z
N MET A 1 -1.93 -8.53 -10.64
CA MET A 1 -1.57 -7.97 -9.35
C MET A 1 -2.79 -7.99 -8.43
N PRO A 2 -2.66 -8.54 -7.24
CA PRO A 2 -3.78 -8.50 -6.31
C PRO A 2 -4.00 -7.08 -5.77
N LYS A 3 -5.22 -6.59 -5.93
CA LYS A 3 -5.62 -5.30 -5.38
C LYS A 3 -6.21 -5.58 -3.99
N VAL A 4 -5.61 -4.99 -2.96
CA VAL A 4 -6.00 -5.29 -1.59
C VAL A 4 -6.89 -4.23 -0.96
N LEU A 5 -6.86 -3.00 -1.48
CA LEU A 5 -7.70 -1.93 -0.94
C LEU A 5 -7.89 -0.86 -2.01
N LEU A 6 -9.12 -0.41 -2.15
CA LEU A 6 -9.46 0.77 -2.95
C LEU A 6 -9.99 1.82 -1.99
N TYR A 7 -9.33 2.97 -1.93
CA TYR A 7 -9.75 4.06 -1.08
C TYR A 7 -10.05 5.29 -1.93
N ILE A 8 -11.25 5.80 -1.81
CA ILE A 8 -11.72 6.91 -2.62
C ILE A 8 -11.91 8.13 -1.74
N THR A 9 -11.21 9.21 -2.09
CA THR A 9 -11.44 10.52 -1.50
C THR A 9 -12.24 11.37 -2.49
N ALA A 10 -12.57 12.60 -2.11
CA ALA A 10 -13.31 13.51 -2.97
C ALA A 10 -12.58 13.84 -4.28
N LYS A 11 -11.25 13.69 -4.31
CA LYS A 11 -10.43 14.08 -5.46
C LYS A 11 -9.59 12.97 -6.05
N ILE A 12 -9.27 11.92 -5.27
CA ILE A 12 -8.28 10.93 -5.65
C ILE A 12 -8.80 9.54 -5.34
N ILE A 13 -8.56 8.62 -6.27
CA ILE A 13 -8.79 7.20 -6.04
C ILE A 13 -7.43 6.56 -5.79
N TRP A 14 -7.25 6.02 -4.59
CA TRP A 14 -6.01 5.36 -4.19
C TRP A 14 -6.14 3.86 -4.34
N ASN A 15 -5.19 3.23 -5.04
CA ASN A 15 -5.10 1.79 -5.18
C ASN A 15 -3.98 1.27 -4.29
N PHE A 16 -4.32 0.35 -3.40
CA PHE A 16 -3.36 -0.35 -2.54
C PHE A 16 -3.23 -1.76 -3.09
N LEU A 17 -2.01 -2.19 -3.39
CA LEU A 17 -1.81 -3.48 -4.03
C LEU A 17 -0.48 -4.11 -3.65
N PHE A 18 -0.38 -5.43 -3.86
CA PHE A 18 0.86 -6.18 -3.76
C PHE A 18 1.28 -6.60 -5.16
N TYR A 19 2.59 -6.55 -5.44
CA TYR A 19 3.13 -7.11 -6.67
C TYR A 19 3.50 -8.57 -6.46
N ASN A 20 3.49 -9.37 -7.52
CA ASN A 20 3.88 -10.77 -7.42
C ASN A 20 5.32 -10.94 -6.90
N THR A 21 6.21 -10.01 -7.26
CA THR A 21 7.60 -10.02 -6.79
C THR A 21 7.69 -9.82 -5.27
N ASP A 22 6.67 -9.20 -4.67
CA ASP A 22 6.64 -8.97 -3.22
C ASP A 22 6.57 -10.28 -2.43
N PHE A 23 6.18 -11.38 -3.08
CA PHE A 23 6.08 -12.67 -2.42
C PHE A 23 7.41 -13.09 -1.78
N HIS A 24 8.54 -12.63 -2.34
CA HIS A 24 9.86 -12.95 -1.83
C HIS A 24 10.36 -11.99 -0.75
N GLU A 25 9.62 -10.93 -0.47
CA GLU A 25 9.97 -9.99 0.59
C GLU A 25 9.48 -10.51 1.94
N ASN A 26 10.30 -10.33 2.97
CA ASN A 26 9.96 -10.80 4.32
C ASN A 26 9.24 -9.75 5.14
N ARG A 27 9.52 -8.46 4.89
CA ARG A 27 8.89 -7.38 5.63
C ARG A 27 7.58 -6.97 4.96
N ALA A 28 6.51 -6.94 5.73
CA ALA A 28 5.19 -6.57 5.21
C ALA A 28 5.21 -5.15 4.65
N HIS A 29 4.68 -4.98 3.44
CA HIS A 29 4.61 -3.68 2.78
C HIS A 29 3.47 -3.68 1.78
N VAL A 30 3.11 -2.48 1.29
CA VAL A 30 2.08 -2.31 0.28
C VAL A 30 2.52 -1.22 -0.68
N HIS A 31 2.12 -1.36 -1.94
CA HIS A 31 2.32 -0.33 -2.95
C HIS A 31 1.03 0.48 -3.09
N VAL A 32 1.16 1.80 -3.18
CA VAL A 32 0.01 2.70 -3.27
C VAL A 32 0.23 3.66 -4.43
N GLY A 33 -0.78 3.81 -5.27
CA GLY A 33 -0.72 4.76 -6.36
C GLY A 33 -2.06 5.39 -6.63
N LYS A 34 -2.04 6.55 -7.29
CA LYS A 34 -3.26 7.20 -7.76
C LYS A 34 -3.73 6.49 -9.03
N ARG A 35 -5.05 6.34 -9.16
CA ARG A 35 -5.61 5.80 -10.38
C ARG A 35 -5.16 6.64 -11.58
N GLY A 36 -4.71 5.97 -12.62
CA GLY A 36 -4.22 6.62 -13.82
C GLY A 36 -2.75 6.97 -13.83
N THR A 37 -2.02 6.71 -12.74
CA THR A 37 -0.58 6.90 -12.70
C THR A 37 0.13 5.56 -12.56
N GLU A 38 1.34 5.48 -13.09
CA GLU A 38 2.14 4.26 -13.02
C GLU A 38 3.10 4.26 -11.85
N GLU A 39 3.48 5.44 -11.37
CA GLU A 39 4.42 5.57 -10.27
C GLU A 39 3.72 5.30 -8.94
N LEU A 40 4.22 4.29 -8.25
CA LEU A 40 3.67 3.88 -6.97
C LEU A 40 4.67 4.15 -5.86
N CYS A 41 4.15 4.55 -4.70
CA CYS A 41 4.98 4.60 -3.51
C CYS A 41 4.96 3.22 -2.83
N LYS A 42 5.91 3.00 -1.93
CA LYS A 42 6.01 1.77 -1.14
C LYS A 42 5.93 2.15 0.33
N ILE A 43 5.07 1.49 1.07
CA ILE A 43 4.85 1.77 2.49
C ILE A 43 5.09 0.50 3.29
N TRP A 44 5.96 0.57 4.30
CA TRP A 44 6.14 -0.52 5.25
C TRP A 44 4.92 -0.59 6.16
N LEU A 45 4.45 -1.81 6.45
CA LEU A 45 3.29 -2.03 7.30
C LEU A 45 3.65 -2.46 8.71
N GLU A 46 4.89 -2.89 8.93
CA GLU A 46 5.36 -3.33 10.25
C GLU A 46 6.85 -3.04 10.43
N PRO A 47 7.32 -2.87 11.64
CA PRO A 47 6.55 -2.83 12.89
C PRO A 47 5.64 -1.61 12.97
N GLU A 48 5.92 -0.56 12.20
CA GLU A 48 5.12 0.65 12.12
C GLU A 48 4.89 1.01 10.66
N VAL A 49 3.81 1.72 10.40
CA VAL A 49 3.54 2.25 9.06
C VAL A 49 4.51 3.39 8.78
N GLU A 50 5.33 3.24 7.75
CA GLU A 50 6.27 4.29 7.35
C GLU A 50 6.55 4.22 5.85
N MET A 51 6.93 5.35 5.27
CA MET A 51 7.21 5.43 3.84
C MET A 51 8.56 4.80 3.53
N ALA A 52 8.57 3.78 2.67
CA ALA A 52 9.79 3.16 2.18
C ALA A 52 10.29 3.84 0.91
N LYS A 53 9.37 4.24 0.03
CA LYS A 53 9.70 4.90 -1.23
C LYS A 53 8.54 5.82 -1.60
N GLN A 54 8.84 7.12 -1.76
CA GLN A 54 7.80 8.12 -2.01
C GLN A 54 7.27 8.11 -3.44
N GLY A 55 8.08 7.74 -4.42
CA GLY A 55 7.69 7.83 -5.82
C GLY A 55 7.39 9.28 -6.21
N ASP A 56 6.34 9.48 -6.99
CA ASP A 56 5.97 10.80 -7.49
C ASP A 56 4.99 11.56 -6.59
N LEU A 57 4.73 11.07 -5.39
CA LEU A 57 3.77 11.70 -4.48
C LEU A 57 4.34 13.01 -3.91
N THR A 58 3.47 14.01 -3.78
CA THR A 58 3.82 15.24 -3.06
C THR A 58 3.84 14.96 -1.56
N ASP A 59 4.44 15.85 -0.78
CA ASP A 59 4.49 15.69 0.67
C ASP A 59 3.08 15.62 1.28
N LYS A 60 2.14 16.37 0.74
CA LYS A 60 0.75 16.32 1.19
C LYS A 60 0.13 14.96 0.91
N GLN A 61 0.39 14.40 -0.27
CA GLN A 61 -0.11 13.09 -0.65
C GLN A 61 0.53 11.99 0.18
N VAL A 62 1.82 12.13 0.50
CA VAL A 62 2.51 11.18 1.40
C VAL A 62 1.79 11.11 2.74
N LYS A 63 1.46 12.25 3.34
CA LYS A 63 0.74 12.28 4.61
C LYS A 63 -0.62 11.61 4.48
N GLU A 64 -1.32 11.86 3.38
CA GLU A 64 -2.64 11.29 3.14
C GLU A 64 -2.57 9.77 3.08
N VAL A 65 -1.68 9.21 2.26
CA VAL A 65 -1.59 7.75 2.13
C VAL A 65 -1.08 7.09 3.39
N LEU A 66 -0.17 7.73 4.13
CA LEU A 66 0.29 7.20 5.41
C LEU A 66 -0.84 7.15 6.43
N ASP A 67 -1.70 8.17 6.47
CA ASP A 67 -2.86 8.17 7.37
C ASP A 67 -3.83 7.05 7.02
N ILE A 68 -4.08 6.83 5.73
CA ILE A 68 -4.93 5.75 5.27
C ILE A 68 -4.32 4.40 5.66
N ALA A 69 -3.02 4.22 5.42
CA ALA A 69 -2.34 2.98 5.74
C ALA A 69 -2.36 2.69 7.25
N LYS A 70 -2.19 3.72 8.07
CA LYS A 70 -2.28 3.55 9.53
C LYS A 70 -3.68 3.15 9.96
N ARG A 71 -4.70 3.75 9.36
CA ARG A 71 -6.10 3.44 9.67
C ARG A 71 -6.43 1.98 9.36
N TYR A 72 -5.89 1.47 8.26
CA TYR A 72 -6.17 0.12 7.80
C TYR A 72 -5.02 -0.85 8.00
N GLN A 73 -4.08 -0.52 8.88
CA GLN A 73 -2.88 -1.35 9.10
C GLN A 73 -3.23 -2.81 9.39
N THR A 74 -4.16 -3.05 10.29
CA THR A 74 -4.55 -4.41 10.65
C THR A 74 -5.10 -5.18 9.45
N LYS A 75 -5.96 -4.52 8.67
CA LYS A 75 -6.53 -5.14 7.47
C LYS A 75 -5.45 -5.42 6.43
N LEU A 76 -4.54 -4.47 6.22
CA LEU A 76 -3.47 -4.61 5.23
C LEU A 76 -2.50 -5.72 5.65
N LEU A 77 -2.16 -5.80 6.94
CA LEU A 77 -1.31 -6.88 7.44
C LEU A 77 -1.98 -8.24 7.28
N TYR A 78 -3.27 -8.32 7.54
CA TYR A 78 -4.02 -9.56 7.33
C TYR A 78 -3.96 -9.98 5.85
N GLN A 79 -4.18 -9.04 4.94
CA GLN A 79 -4.14 -9.31 3.51
C GLN A 79 -2.74 -9.67 3.03
N TRP A 80 -1.70 -9.05 3.60
CA TRP A 80 -0.32 -9.43 3.33
C TRP A 80 -0.07 -10.88 3.70
N LYS A 81 -0.53 -11.29 4.88
CA LYS A 81 -0.39 -12.66 5.34
C LYS A 81 -1.09 -13.63 4.39
N GLN A 82 -2.31 -13.30 3.96
CA GLN A 82 -3.04 -14.11 3.00
C GLN A 82 -2.29 -14.22 1.68
N PHE A 83 -1.72 -13.13 1.21
CA PHE A 83 -0.93 -13.09 -0.01
C PHE A 83 0.31 -14.00 0.11
N LYS A 84 1.02 -13.92 1.22
CA LYS A 84 2.21 -14.75 1.46
C LYS A 84 1.87 -16.24 1.57
N GLU A 85 0.67 -16.54 2.00
CA GLU A 85 0.19 -17.93 2.08
C GLU A 85 -0.43 -18.42 0.77
N GLY A 86 -0.49 -17.57 -0.25
CA GLY A 86 -1.05 -17.93 -1.55
C GLY A 86 -2.56 -18.02 -1.58
N LYS A 87 -3.26 -17.35 -0.66
CA LYS A 87 -4.70 -17.43 -0.52
C LYS A 87 -5.49 -16.30 -1.17
N THR A 88 -4.81 -15.40 -1.86
CA THR A 88 -5.47 -14.27 -2.53
C THR A 88 -5.75 -14.54 -3.98
#